data_a4f6971feaabfff4b23c285330713423
#
_entry.id   a4f6971feaabfff4b23c285330713423
#
_cell.length_a   1.000
_cell.length_b   1.000
_cell.length_c   1.000
_cell.angle_alpha   90.00
_cell.angle_beta   90.00
_cell.angle_gamma   90.00
#
_symmetry.space_group_name_H-M   'P 1'
#
loop_
_entity.id
_entity.type
_entity.pdbx_description
1 polymer ?
#
loop_
_entity_poly.entity_id
_entity_poly.type
_entity_poly.pdbx_seq_one_letter_code
_entity_poly.pdbx_strand_id
1 'polypeptide(L)'
;DHYRLYKLIWDRFLACQMETQVLDVVAVDVLAKGRETRCLFKASGHTVVFPGFTVIYEESTDEAQEEEGKLPELREGQPLELKDLSGDQHFTQPPPRYTEASIIKALEENGIGRPSTYAPTITTILSRGYVEREAKALKPTALGEVVTQLMKDQFKKIVDVDFTAQMEKNLDEVEEGATDWVDTLSTFYEDFAATLSQAEKNMDGTRVKVPDEETDEICELC
;
A
#
# COMPACT_ATOMS: atom_id res chain seq x y z
N ASP A 1 3.02 -7.61 25.26
CA ASP A 1 2.94 -6.65 24.15
C ASP A 1 3.86 -5.44 24.34
N HIS A 2 3.90 -4.78 25.51
CA HIS A 2 4.79 -3.62 25.75
C HIS A 2 6.28 -3.95 25.51
N TYR A 3 6.75 -5.15 25.92
CA TYR A 3 8.13 -5.56 25.68
C TYR A 3 8.46 -5.69 24.18
N ARG A 4 7.53 -6.24 23.38
CA ARG A 4 7.72 -6.38 21.92
C ARG A 4 7.83 -5.02 21.25
N LEU A 5 6.95 -4.09 21.63
CA LEU A 5 6.98 -2.72 21.12
C LEU A 5 8.26 -2.00 21.54
N TYR A 6 8.63 -2.10 22.83
CA TYR A 6 9.87 -1.52 23.32
C TYR A 6 11.11 -2.07 22.59
N LYS A 7 11.16 -3.40 22.41
CA LYS A 7 12.25 -4.04 21.66
C LYS A 7 12.33 -3.53 20.22
N LEU A 8 11.21 -3.39 19.52
CA LEU A 8 11.18 -2.87 18.16
C LEU A 8 11.74 -1.44 18.08
N ILE A 9 11.31 -0.56 18.98
CA ILE A 9 11.81 0.82 19.08
C ILE A 9 13.31 0.83 19.38
N TRP A 10 13.75 0.00 20.32
CA TRP A 10 15.15 -0.12 20.70
C TRP A 10 16.02 -0.62 19.55
N ASP A 11 15.61 -1.70 18.89
CA ASP A 11 16.35 -2.28 17.77
C ASP A 11 16.44 -1.25 16.61
N ARG A 12 15.35 -0.53 16.30
CA ARG A 12 15.35 0.52 15.29
C ARG A 12 16.26 1.69 15.66
N PHE A 13 16.23 2.13 16.91
CA PHE A 13 17.09 3.19 17.40
C PHE A 13 18.58 2.81 17.30
N LEU A 14 18.94 1.59 17.71
CA LEU A 14 20.32 1.11 17.57
C LEU A 14 20.72 1.00 16.11
N ALA A 15 19.87 0.43 15.26
CA ALA A 15 20.13 0.29 13.84
C ALA A 15 20.44 1.64 13.16
N CYS A 16 19.76 2.71 13.55
CA CYS A 16 20.01 4.07 13.03
C CYS A 16 21.40 4.62 13.41
N GLN A 17 22.07 4.07 14.41
CA GLN A 17 23.42 4.46 14.84
C GLN A 17 24.52 3.54 14.29
N MET A 18 24.14 2.47 13.60
CA MET A 18 25.06 1.48 13.06
C MET A 18 25.48 1.81 11.62
N GLU A 19 26.58 1.23 11.19
CA GLU A 19 27.04 1.28 9.80
C GLU A 19 26.03 0.61 8.86
N THR A 20 26.00 1.09 7.63
CA THR A 20 25.16 0.54 6.58
C THR A 20 25.61 -0.85 6.17
N GLN A 21 24.67 -1.67 5.71
CA GLN A 21 24.97 -2.95 5.08
C GLN A 21 25.75 -2.73 3.76
N VAL A 22 26.75 -3.57 3.51
CA VAL A 22 27.49 -3.59 2.26
C VAL A 22 27.23 -4.90 1.53
N LEU A 23 26.70 -4.76 0.32
CA LEU A 23 26.42 -5.87 -0.58
C LEU A 23 27.38 -5.84 -1.77
N ASP A 24 27.86 -7.01 -2.17
CA ASP A 24 28.51 -7.21 -3.46
C ASP A 24 27.44 -7.75 -4.44
N VAL A 25 27.11 -6.94 -5.43
CA VAL A 25 26.04 -7.25 -6.40
C VAL A 25 26.67 -7.67 -7.72
N VAL A 26 26.28 -8.84 -8.21
CA VAL A 26 26.73 -9.38 -9.49
C VAL A 26 25.55 -9.45 -10.45
N ALA A 27 25.67 -8.79 -11.59
CA ALA A 27 24.73 -8.90 -12.70
C ALA A 27 25.43 -9.56 -13.89
N VAL A 28 24.81 -10.57 -14.48
CA VAL A 28 25.39 -11.38 -15.56
C VAL A 28 24.44 -11.41 -16.74
N ASP A 29 24.97 -11.07 -17.90
CA ASP A 29 24.32 -11.22 -19.19
C ASP A 29 24.88 -12.45 -19.91
N VAL A 30 24.08 -13.49 -20.08
CA VAL A 30 24.45 -14.73 -20.78
C VAL A 30 23.89 -14.73 -22.19
N LEU A 31 24.79 -14.69 -23.20
CA LEU A 31 24.40 -14.73 -24.59
C LEU A 31 24.33 -16.17 -25.10
N ALA A 32 23.13 -16.68 -25.30
CA ALA A 32 22.89 -17.98 -25.94
C ALA A 32 22.76 -17.82 -27.46
N LYS A 33 23.60 -18.54 -28.21
CA LYS A 33 23.58 -18.56 -29.68
C LYS A 33 22.94 -19.86 -30.18
N GLY A 34 21.71 -19.79 -30.65
CA GLY A 34 21.05 -20.84 -31.36
C GLY A 34 21.42 -20.84 -32.86
N ARG A 35 20.84 -21.77 -33.65
CA ARG A 35 21.09 -21.83 -35.10
C ARG A 35 20.57 -20.59 -35.83
N GLU A 36 19.40 -20.10 -35.47
CA GLU A 36 18.70 -19.00 -36.16
C GLU A 36 18.42 -17.82 -35.21
N THR A 37 18.52 -18.02 -33.90
CA THR A 37 18.15 -17.02 -32.87
C THR A 37 19.28 -16.75 -31.90
N ARG A 38 19.29 -15.55 -31.34
CA ARG A 38 20.15 -15.17 -30.23
C ARG A 38 19.26 -14.76 -29.09
N CYS A 39 19.45 -15.35 -27.92
CA CYS A 39 18.73 -15.03 -26.71
C CYS A 39 19.71 -14.48 -25.67
N LEU A 40 19.28 -13.44 -24.95
CA LEU A 40 20.00 -12.85 -23.84
C LEU A 40 19.30 -13.26 -22.55
N PHE A 41 19.98 -14.04 -21.71
CA PHE A 41 19.50 -14.37 -20.37
C PHE A 41 20.18 -13.45 -19.39
N LYS A 42 19.42 -12.95 -18.41
CA LYS A 42 19.92 -12.09 -17.36
C LYS A 42 19.78 -12.80 -16.03
N ALA A 43 20.82 -12.75 -15.24
CA ALA A 43 20.83 -13.24 -13.86
C ALA A 43 21.46 -12.18 -12.95
N SER A 44 20.89 -11.97 -11.79
CA SER A 44 21.44 -11.13 -10.73
C SER A 44 21.56 -11.92 -9.44
N GLY A 45 22.47 -11.50 -8.60
CA GLY A 45 22.64 -12.07 -7.27
C GLY A 45 23.46 -11.12 -6.41
N HIS A 46 23.36 -11.29 -5.11
CA HIS A 46 24.17 -10.51 -4.18
C HIS A 46 24.79 -11.37 -3.08
N THR A 47 25.87 -10.87 -2.52
CA THR A 47 26.50 -11.47 -1.34
C THR A 47 26.70 -10.39 -0.29
N VAL A 48 26.29 -10.66 0.94
CA VAL A 48 26.49 -9.75 2.06
C VAL A 48 27.98 -9.77 2.43
N VAL A 49 28.68 -8.67 2.16
CA VAL A 49 30.09 -8.48 2.54
C VAL A 49 30.18 -8.02 3.98
N PHE A 50 29.33 -7.10 4.36
CA PHE A 50 29.23 -6.58 5.72
C PHE A 50 27.76 -6.39 6.09
N PRO A 51 27.27 -7.06 7.15
CA PRO A 51 25.84 -7.04 7.44
C PRO A 51 25.33 -5.70 8.03
N GLY A 52 26.23 -4.90 8.64
CA GLY A 52 25.85 -3.60 9.19
C GLY A 52 24.67 -3.68 10.18
N PHE A 53 23.72 -2.76 10.05
CA PHE A 53 22.55 -2.68 10.92
C PHE A 53 21.58 -3.87 10.80
N THR A 54 21.64 -4.65 9.72
CA THR A 54 20.73 -5.79 9.51
C THR A 54 20.93 -6.93 10.50
N VAL A 55 22.04 -6.95 11.23
CA VAL A 55 22.24 -7.87 12.36
C VAL A 55 21.18 -7.70 13.47
N ILE A 56 20.68 -6.48 13.63
CA ILE A 56 19.74 -6.15 14.72
C ILE A 56 18.33 -5.93 14.18
N TYR A 57 18.21 -5.31 13.02
CA TYR A 57 16.93 -4.87 12.47
C TYR A 57 16.83 -5.13 10.97
N GLU A 58 15.85 -5.94 10.59
CA GLU A 58 15.39 -6.08 9.22
C GLU A 58 13.96 -5.55 9.09
N GLU A 59 13.74 -4.71 8.09
CA GLU A 59 12.39 -4.23 7.79
C GLU A 59 11.62 -5.33 7.06
N SER A 60 10.49 -5.75 7.64
CA SER A 60 9.62 -6.70 6.97
C SER A 60 8.93 -6.03 5.80
N THR A 61 9.13 -6.54 4.59
CA THR A 61 8.41 -6.15 3.39
C THR A 61 7.23 -7.07 3.16
N ASP A 62 6.08 -6.51 2.76
CA ASP A 62 4.90 -7.31 2.38
C ASP A 62 5.05 -7.91 0.97
N GLU A 63 6.05 -7.47 0.20
CA GLU A 63 6.39 -8.04 -1.10
C GLU A 63 7.19 -9.32 -0.90
N ALA A 64 6.80 -10.38 -1.62
CA ALA A 64 7.60 -11.59 -1.68
C ALA A 64 8.94 -11.22 -2.33
N GLN A 65 9.98 -11.12 -1.53
CA GLN A 65 11.34 -11.01 -2.07
C GLN A 65 11.64 -12.35 -2.74
N GLU A 66 11.83 -12.32 -4.06
CA GLU A 66 12.45 -13.44 -4.73
C GLU A 66 13.83 -13.60 -4.09
N GLU A 67 14.12 -14.79 -3.56
CA GLU A 67 15.44 -15.11 -3.05
C GLU A 67 16.43 -14.98 -4.21
N GLU A 68 17.06 -13.83 -4.33
CA GLU A 68 18.17 -13.67 -5.27
C GLU A 68 19.27 -14.64 -4.90
N GLY A 69 19.40 -15.68 -5.71
CA GLY A 69 20.37 -16.75 -5.48
C GLY A 69 21.81 -16.23 -5.54
N LYS A 70 22.67 -16.81 -4.72
CA LYS A 70 24.11 -16.55 -4.80
C LYS A 70 24.64 -17.08 -6.14
N LEU A 71 25.11 -16.17 -7.01
CA LEU A 71 25.76 -16.56 -8.24
C LEU A 71 27.18 -17.06 -7.98
N PRO A 72 27.68 -18.07 -8.75
CA PRO A 72 29.07 -18.47 -8.67
C PRO A 72 30.00 -17.38 -9.23
N GLU A 73 31.30 -17.48 -8.95
CA GLU A 73 32.30 -16.61 -9.58
C GLU A 73 32.31 -16.84 -11.10
N LEU A 74 31.98 -15.81 -11.86
CA LEU A 74 31.96 -15.82 -13.32
C LEU A 74 32.93 -14.79 -13.87
N ARG A 75 33.48 -15.09 -15.07
CA ARG A 75 34.40 -14.19 -15.77
C ARG A 75 33.78 -13.77 -17.11
N GLU A 76 34.07 -12.55 -17.51
CA GLU A 76 33.64 -12.06 -18.83
C GLU A 76 34.20 -12.94 -19.95
N GLY A 77 33.34 -13.33 -20.91
CA GLY A 77 33.67 -14.20 -22.01
C GLY A 77 33.83 -15.70 -21.64
N GLN A 78 33.53 -16.10 -20.41
CA GLN A 78 33.55 -17.49 -19.99
C GLN A 78 32.48 -18.30 -20.74
N PRO A 79 32.86 -19.41 -21.40
CA PRO A 79 31.83 -20.30 -22.00
C PRO A 79 31.08 -21.04 -20.91
N LEU A 80 29.75 -21.08 -21.03
CA LEU A 80 28.86 -21.82 -20.15
C LEU A 80 28.22 -22.98 -20.92
N GLU A 81 28.05 -24.10 -20.24
CA GLU A 81 27.36 -25.28 -20.76
C GLU A 81 25.89 -25.24 -20.36
N LEU A 82 25.00 -25.32 -21.36
CA LEU A 82 23.56 -25.43 -21.11
C LEU A 82 23.25 -26.83 -20.56
N LYS A 83 22.74 -26.91 -19.35
CA LYS A 83 22.33 -28.16 -18.71
C LYS A 83 20.86 -28.44 -18.90
N ASP A 84 20.04 -27.42 -18.71
CA ASP A 84 18.60 -27.50 -18.83
C ASP A 84 18.03 -26.15 -19.26
N LEU A 85 16.88 -26.16 -19.93
CA LEU A 85 16.14 -24.98 -20.33
C LEU A 85 14.67 -25.24 -20.10
N SER A 86 14.09 -24.59 -19.11
CA SER A 86 12.66 -24.58 -18.85
C SER A 86 12.03 -23.28 -19.36
N GLY A 87 10.78 -23.36 -19.77
CA GLY A 87 9.99 -22.22 -20.20
C GLY A 87 8.72 -22.14 -19.38
N ASP A 88 8.61 -21.13 -18.52
CA ASP A 88 7.45 -20.92 -17.70
C ASP A 88 6.65 -19.71 -18.20
N GLN A 89 5.35 -19.86 -18.27
CA GLN A 89 4.47 -18.76 -18.64
C GLN A 89 4.03 -18.00 -17.40
N HIS A 90 4.37 -16.71 -17.34
CA HIS A 90 3.94 -15.81 -16.29
C HIS A 90 3.01 -14.74 -16.84
N PHE A 91 2.06 -14.34 -16.04
CA PHE A 91 1.16 -13.22 -16.33
C PHE A 91 1.40 -12.10 -15.33
N THR A 92 1.32 -10.87 -15.80
CA THR A 92 1.34 -9.71 -14.90
C THR A 92 0.18 -9.80 -13.92
N GLN A 93 0.48 -9.62 -12.65
CA GLN A 93 -0.51 -9.59 -11.59
C GLN A 93 -0.96 -8.14 -11.34
N PRO A 94 -2.22 -7.92 -10.95
CA PRO A 94 -2.64 -6.62 -10.48
C PRO A 94 -1.87 -6.23 -9.20
N PRO A 95 -1.82 -4.93 -8.86
CA PRO A 95 -1.24 -4.51 -7.58
C PRO A 95 -1.89 -5.28 -6.41
N PRO A 96 -1.11 -5.67 -5.40
CA PRO A 96 -1.64 -6.35 -4.23
C PRO A 96 -2.62 -5.44 -3.47
N ARG A 97 -3.55 -6.05 -2.73
CA ARG A 97 -4.41 -5.30 -1.82
C ARG A 97 -3.58 -4.67 -0.70
N TYR A 98 -4.04 -3.55 -0.21
CA TYR A 98 -3.39 -2.90 0.93
C TYR A 98 -3.44 -3.78 2.18
N THR A 99 -2.32 -3.82 2.89
CA THR A 99 -2.26 -4.21 4.29
C THR A 99 -2.44 -2.97 5.18
N GLU A 100 -2.60 -3.14 6.49
CA GLU A 100 -2.64 -1.99 7.40
C GLU A 100 -1.37 -1.13 7.32
N ALA A 101 -0.21 -1.76 7.13
CA ALA A 101 1.06 -1.05 6.99
C ALA A 101 1.15 -0.29 5.66
N SER A 102 0.82 -0.95 4.55
CA SER A 102 0.95 -0.33 3.23
C SER A 102 -0.10 0.78 2.99
N ILE A 103 -1.30 0.70 3.60
CA ILE A 103 -2.27 1.79 3.52
C ILE A 103 -1.81 3.00 4.35
N ILE A 104 -1.20 2.80 5.53
CA ILE A 104 -0.62 3.89 6.32
C ILE A 104 0.49 4.57 5.52
N LYS A 105 1.37 3.80 4.91
CA LYS A 105 2.43 4.34 4.04
C LYS A 105 1.84 5.16 2.88
N ALA A 106 0.80 4.66 2.22
CA ALA A 106 0.13 5.39 1.14
C ALA A 106 -0.55 6.68 1.63
N LEU A 107 -1.15 6.68 2.81
CA LEU A 107 -1.71 7.89 3.43
C LEU A 107 -0.62 8.92 3.72
N GLU A 108 0.50 8.49 4.30
CA GLU A 108 1.66 9.34 4.61
C GLU A 108 2.27 9.94 3.35
N GLU A 109 2.52 9.13 2.32
CA GLU A 109 3.07 9.58 1.04
C GLU A 109 2.17 10.61 0.32
N ASN A 110 0.86 10.53 0.53
CA ASN A 110 -0.11 11.49 -0.01
C ASN A 110 -0.41 12.67 0.94
N GLY A 111 0.24 12.74 2.10
CA GLY A 111 0.03 13.83 3.06
C GLY A 111 -1.34 13.81 3.75
N ILE A 112 -1.99 12.63 3.83
CA ILE A 112 -3.32 12.44 4.41
C ILE A 112 -3.19 11.88 5.83
N GLY A 113 -3.79 12.57 6.79
CA GLY A 113 -3.76 12.17 8.20
C GLY A 113 -2.42 12.46 8.88
N ARG A 114 -2.33 12.04 10.12
CA ARG A 114 -1.16 12.23 11.01
C ARG A 114 -0.95 10.95 11.81
N PRO A 115 0.22 10.72 12.42
CA PRO A 115 0.48 9.51 13.20
C PRO A 115 -0.60 9.18 14.23
N SER A 116 -1.23 10.20 14.82
CA SER A 116 -2.32 10.04 15.80
C SER A 116 -3.66 9.58 15.17
N THR A 117 -3.87 9.75 13.88
CA THR A 117 -5.15 9.48 13.20
C THR A 117 -5.13 8.21 12.35
N TYR A 118 -3.98 7.67 11.96
CA TYR A 118 -3.90 6.49 11.08
C TYR A 118 -4.59 5.28 11.68
N ALA A 119 -4.20 4.87 12.89
CA ALA A 119 -4.77 3.69 13.53
C ALA A 119 -6.26 3.84 13.87
N PRO A 120 -6.74 4.98 14.41
CA PRO A 120 -8.17 5.23 14.58
C PRO A 120 -8.98 5.16 13.28
N THR A 121 -8.44 5.67 12.17
CA THR A 121 -9.12 5.62 10.86
C THR A 121 -9.31 4.17 10.39
N ILE A 122 -8.24 3.35 10.44
CA ILE A 122 -8.32 1.93 10.07
C ILE A 122 -9.29 1.18 10.98
N THR A 123 -9.22 1.41 12.28
CA THR A 123 -10.14 0.81 13.24
C THR A 123 -11.59 1.17 12.93
N THR A 124 -11.84 2.42 12.54
CA THR A 124 -13.18 2.90 12.21
C THR A 124 -13.75 2.22 10.96
N ILE A 125 -12.99 2.12 9.88
CA ILE A 125 -13.48 1.49 8.64
C ILE A 125 -13.73 -0.02 8.84
N LEU A 126 -12.93 -0.69 9.66
CA LEU A 126 -13.13 -2.09 10.05
C LEU A 126 -14.36 -2.26 10.94
N SER A 127 -14.50 -1.44 11.99
CA SER A 127 -15.63 -1.54 12.93
C SER A 127 -16.98 -1.22 12.29
N ARG A 128 -17.00 -0.36 11.27
CA ARG A 128 -18.20 -0.05 10.48
C ARG A 128 -18.50 -1.10 9.40
N GLY A 129 -17.65 -2.10 9.24
CA GLY A 129 -17.82 -3.15 8.24
C GLY A 129 -17.66 -2.67 6.79
N TYR A 130 -16.97 -1.55 6.56
CA TYR A 130 -16.66 -1.09 5.19
C TYR A 130 -15.54 -1.90 4.56
N VAL A 131 -14.66 -2.43 5.41
CA VAL A 131 -13.51 -3.25 5.06
C VAL A 131 -13.43 -4.44 6.00
N GLU A 132 -13.03 -5.58 5.50
CA GLU A 132 -12.72 -6.78 6.27
C GLU A 132 -11.26 -7.17 6.12
N ARG A 133 -10.74 -7.97 7.08
CA ARG A 133 -9.39 -8.53 7.01
C ARG A 133 -9.44 -9.89 6.34
N GLU A 134 -8.71 -10.04 5.24
CA GLU A 134 -8.45 -11.31 4.59
C GLU A 134 -6.96 -11.64 4.76
N ALA A 135 -6.63 -12.50 5.71
CA ALA A 135 -5.27 -12.72 6.20
C ALA A 135 -4.62 -11.40 6.68
N LYS A 136 -3.65 -10.85 5.96
CA LYS A 136 -3.02 -9.55 6.26
C LYS A 136 -3.59 -8.42 5.42
N ALA A 137 -4.31 -8.72 4.34
CA ALA A 137 -4.83 -7.75 3.41
C ALA A 137 -6.17 -7.17 3.88
N LEU A 138 -6.44 -5.94 3.47
CA LEU A 138 -7.72 -5.27 3.64
C LEU A 138 -8.55 -5.43 2.36
N LYS A 139 -9.76 -5.94 2.50
CA LYS A 139 -10.70 -6.16 1.41
C LYS A 139 -11.95 -5.32 1.61
N PRO A 140 -12.38 -4.51 0.64
CA PRO A 140 -13.64 -3.80 0.74
C PRO A 140 -14.80 -4.79 0.78
N THR A 141 -15.81 -4.49 1.59
CA THR A 141 -17.08 -5.22 1.62
C THR A 141 -18.07 -4.63 0.62
N ALA A 142 -19.13 -5.35 0.29
CA ALA A 142 -20.21 -4.82 -0.55
C ALA A 142 -20.80 -3.52 0.04
N LEU A 143 -20.94 -3.44 1.37
CA LEU A 143 -21.34 -2.21 2.05
C LEU A 143 -20.33 -1.07 1.82
N GLY A 144 -19.03 -1.37 1.95
CA GLY A 144 -17.96 -0.39 1.74
C GLY A 144 -17.95 0.15 0.32
N GLU A 145 -18.15 -0.71 -0.68
CA GLU A 145 -18.23 -0.30 -2.08
C GLU A 145 -19.43 0.62 -2.34
N VAL A 146 -20.62 0.25 -1.85
CA VAL A 146 -21.83 1.06 -1.98
C VAL A 146 -21.67 2.43 -1.31
N VAL A 147 -21.15 2.48 -0.08
CA VAL A 147 -20.92 3.75 0.62
C VAL A 147 -19.87 4.60 -0.11
N THR A 148 -18.79 3.99 -0.59
CA THR A 148 -17.77 4.71 -1.35
C THR A 148 -18.32 5.28 -2.65
N GLN A 149 -19.14 4.50 -3.38
CA GLN A 149 -19.75 4.97 -4.61
C GLN A 149 -20.72 6.13 -4.34
N LEU A 150 -21.56 6.01 -3.31
CA LEU A 150 -22.47 7.07 -2.89
C LEU A 150 -21.72 8.37 -2.56
N MET A 151 -20.63 8.26 -1.80
CA MET A 151 -19.80 9.41 -1.45
C MET A 151 -19.13 10.04 -2.68
N LYS A 152 -18.65 9.24 -3.62
CA LYS A 152 -18.08 9.73 -4.88
C LYS A 152 -19.11 10.45 -5.75
N ASP A 153 -20.36 9.98 -5.76
CA ASP A 153 -21.42 10.56 -6.58
C ASP A 153 -21.93 11.88 -6.00
N GLN A 154 -22.06 11.99 -4.68
CA GLN A 154 -22.62 13.15 -4.02
C GLN A 154 -21.58 14.16 -3.50
N PHE A 155 -20.38 13.68 -3.12
CA PHE A 155 -19.34 14.46 -2.45
C PHE A 155 -17.97 14.29 -3.12
N LYS A 156 -17.93 14.29 -4.45
CA LYS A 156 -16.74 14.01 -5.23
C LYS A 156 -15.49 14.80 -4.77
N LYS A 157 -15.65 16.09 -4.47
CA LYS A 157 -14.55 16.96 -4.03
C LYS A 157 -14.01 16.53 -2.66
N ILE A 158 -14.89 16.13 -1.73
CA ILE A 158 -14.50 15.80 -0.35
C ILE A 158 -13.77 14.45 -0.24
N VAL A 159 -14.15 13.49 -1.11
CA VAL A 159 -13.48 12.17 -1.14
C VAL A 159 -12.24 12.15 -2.03
N ASP A 160 -11.86 13.30 -2.57
CA ASP A 160 -10.64 13.45 -3.35
C ASP A 160 -9.40 13.44 -2.45
N VAL A 161 -8.35 12.74 -2.89
CA VAL A 161 -7.10 12.61 -2.14
C VAL A 161 -6.41 13.96 -2.00
N ASP A 162 -6.35 14.73 -3.08
CA ASP A 162 -5.67 16.04 -3.10
C ASP A 162 -6.42 17.04 -2.21
N PHE A 163 -7.75 16.97 -2.17
CA PHE A 163 -8.55 17.82 -1.27
C PHE A 163 -8.23 17.54 0.20
N THR A 164 -8.15 16.26 0.58
CA THR A 164 -7.83 15.89 1.96
C THR A 164 -6.42 16.30 2.34
N ALA A 165 -5.44 16.07 1.46
CA ALA A 165 -4.05 16.51 1.67
C ALA A 165 -3.94 18.04 1.81
N GLN A 166 -4.68 18.80 0.98
CA GLN A 166 -4.71 20.26 1.08
C GLN A 166 -5.36 20.73 2.38
N MET A 167 -6.42 20.05 2.85
CA MET A 167 -7.05 20.38 4.13
C MET A 167 -6.09 20.16 5.30
N GLU A 168 -5.35 19.05 5.30
CA GLU A 168 -4.31 18.79 6.32
C GLU A 168 -3.25 19.89 6.33
N LYS A 169 -2.81 20.34 5.15
CA LYS A 169 -1.86 21.44 5.02
C LYS A 169 -2.43 22.77 5.53
N ASN A 170 -3.68 23.08 5.23
CA ASN A 170 -4.34 24.28 5.73
C ASN A 170 -4.43 24.27 7.28
N LEU A 171 -4.65 23.07 7.86
CA LEU A 171 -4.65 22.93 9.33
C LEU A 171 -3.26 23.12 9.94
N ASP A 172 -2.20 22.67 9.26
CA ASP A 172 -0.82 22.96 9.67
C ASP A 172 -0.53 24.48 9.64
N GLU A 173 -0.99 25.18 8.60
CA GLU A 173 -0.87 26.66 8.49
C GLU A 173 -1.61 27.39 9.61
N VAL A 174 -2.74 26.84 10.07
CA VAL A 174 -3.47 27.36 11.25
C VAL A 174 -2.67 27.10 12.53
N GLU A 175 -2.07 25.91 12.69
CA GLU A 175 -1.20 25.58 13.84
C GLU A 175 0.01 26.52 13.93
N GLU A 176 0.62 26.85 12.78
CA GLU A 176 1.74 27.78 12.67
C GLU A 176 1.32 29.26 12.86
N GLY A 177 0.02 29.54 12.94
CA GLY A 177 -0.51 30.89 13.06
C GLY A 177 -0.44 31.73 11.76
N ALA A 178 -0.21 31.09 10.63
CA ALA A 178 -0.15 31.73 9.32
C ALA A 178 -1.54 32.09 8.77
N THR A 179 -2.56 31.31 9.15
CA THR A 179 -3.96 31.50 8.71
C THR A 179 -4.92 31.44 9.89
N ASP A 180 -6.01 32.20 9.82
CA ASP A 180 -7.07 32.15 10.83
C ASP A 180 -7.94 30.90 10.63
N TRP A 181 -8.23 30.19 11.73
CA TRP A 181 -9.03 28.97 11.68
C TRP A 181 -10.49 29.22 11.28
N VAL A 182 -11.05 30.39 11.62
CA VAL A 182 -12.43 30.76 11.27
C VAL A 182 -12.56 30.96 9.77
N ASP A 183 -11.59 31.63 9.15
CA ASP A 183 -11.55 31.85 7.71
C ASP A 183 -11.42 30.49 6.94
N THR A 184 -10.54 29.64 7.43
CA THR A 184 -10.35 28.28 6.86
C THR A 184 -11.64 27.47 6.94
N LEU A 185 -12.31 27.44 8.08
CA LEU A 185 -13.57 26.72 8.25
C LEU A 185 -14.72 27.35 7.45
N SER A 186 -14.80 28.66 7.38
CA SER A 186 -15.85 29.36 6.62
C SER A 186 -15.77 29.04 5.14
N THR A 187 -14.57 29.08 4.58
CA THR A 187 -14.33 28.74 3.17
C THR A 187 -14.71 27.29 2.86
N PHE A 188 -14.34 26.36 3.74
CA PHE A 188 -14.74 24.96 3.60
C PHE A 188 -16.27 24.79 3.69
N TYR A 189 -16.90 25.42 4.67
CA TYR A 189 -18.30 25.21 4.97
C TYR A 189 -19.24 25.75 3.90
N GLU A 190 -18.91 26.85 3.23
CA GLU A 190 -19.70 27.39 2.11
C GLU A 190 -19.88 26.37 1.00
N ASP A 191 -18.77 25.79 0.52
CA ASP A 191 -18.78 24.75 -0.50
C ASP A 191 -19.48 23.47 -0.03
N PHE A 192 -19.22 23.08 1.22
CA PHE A 192 -19.81 21.89 1.83
C PHE A 192 -21.32 22.01 1.95
N ALA A 193 -21.84 23.14 2.49
CA ALA A 193 -23.28 23.35 2.69
C ALA A 193 -24.05 23.33 1.37
N ALA A 194 -23.49 23.92 0.31
CA ALA A 194 -24.08 23.89 -1.03
C ALA A 194 -24.15 22.44 -1.58
N THR A 195 -23.07 21.70 -1.43
CA THR A 195 -22.98 20.29 -1.86
C THR A 195 -23.94 19.41 -1.06
N LEU A 196 -24.04 19.61 0.26
CA LEU A 196 -24.92 18.86 1.14
C LEU A 196 -26.39 19.08 0.76
N SER A 197 -26.81 20.35 0.55
CA SER A 197 -28.19 20.67 0.12
C SER A 197 -28.54 20.04 -1.23
N GLN A 198 -27.58 19.93 -2.14
CA GLN A 198 -27.78 19.25 -3.41
C GLN A 198 -27.89 17.73 -3.23
N ALA A 199 -27.04 17.14 -2.39
CA ALA A 199 -27.06 15.73 -2.08
C ALA A 199 -28.39 15.31 -1.42
N GLU A 200 -28.91 16.10 -0.48
CA GLU A 200 -30.20 15.88 0.16
C GLU A 200 -31.34 15.82 -0.87
N LYS A 201 -31.34 16.74 -1.83
CA LYS A 201 -32.35 16.75 -2.91
C LYS A 201 -32.22 15.55 -3.84
N ASN A 202 -31.00 15.16 -4.18
CA ASN A 202 -30.72 14.04 -5.07
C ASN A 202 -31.16 12.71 -4.43
N MET A 203 -31.05 12.62 -3.11
CA MET A 203 -31.33 11.40 -2.34
C MET A 203 -32.71 11.32 -1.74
N ASP A 204 -33.53 12.37 -1.90
CA ASP A 204 -34.88 12.39 -1.34
C ASP A 204 -35.73 11.23 -1.90
N GLY A 205 -36.26 10.40 -0.99
CA GLY A 205 -36.99 9.19 -1.34
C GLY A 205 -36.18 8.02 -1.89
N THR A 206 -34.84 8.15 -2.01
CA THR A 206 -33.97 7.09 -2.54
C THR A 206 -33.40 6.25 -1.40
N ARG A 207 -33.61 4.93 -1.47
CA ARG A 207 -32.91 3.97 -0.60
C ARG A 207 -31.82 3.25 -1.39
N VAL A 208 -30.57 3.45 -0.99
CA VAL A 208 -29.46 2.67 -1.52
C VAL A 208 -29.44 1.32 -0.78
N LYS A 209 -29.57 0.21 -1.54
CA LYS A 209 -29.49 -1.13 -1.00
C LYS A 209 -28.09 -1.69 -1.22
N VAL A 210 -27.56 -2.38 -0.21
CA VAL A 210 -26.42 -3.24 -0.39
C VAL A 210 -26.89 -4.45 -1.19
N PRO A 211 -26.18 -4.88 -2.25
CA PRO A 211 -26.54 -6.10 -2.97
C PRO A 211 -26.61 -7.28 -2.03
N ASP A 212 -27.64 -8.10 -2.19
CA ASP A 212 -27.78 -9.36 -1.45
C ASP A 212 -26.70 -10.34 -1.98
N GLU A 213 -26.05 -11.06 -1.10
CA GLU A 213 -25.14 -12.13 -1.49
C GLU A 213 -25.97 -13.33 -1.97
N GLU A 214 -25.73 -13.77 -3.20
CA GLU A 214 -26.29 -15.01 -3.71
C GLU A 214 -25.63 -16.18 -2.96
N THR A 215 -26.44 -16.91 -2.20
CA THR A 215 -25.99 -18.13 -1.50
C THR A 215 -26.52 -19.36 -2.23
N ASP A 216 -25.80 -20.47 -2.15
CA ASP A 216 -26.26 -21.76 -2.66
C ASP A 216 -27.38 -22.38 -1.79
N GLU A 217 -27.78 -21.72 -0.73
CA GLU A 217 -28.86 -22.15 0.15
C GLU A 217 -30.23 -21.90 -0.48
N ILE A 218 -30.95 -22.97 -0.71
CA ILE A 218 -32.32 -22.92 -1.22
C ILE A 218 -33.28 -22.72 -0.05
N CYS A 219 -34.04 -21.66 -0.07
CA CYS A 219 -35.10 -21.46 0.93
C CYS A 219 -36.14 -22.56 0.84
N GLU A 220 -36.37 -23.27 1.94
CA GLU A 220 -37.37 -24.35 1.98
C GLU A 220 -38.84 -23.85 1.90
N LEU A 221 -39.05 -22.53 2.02
CA LEU A 221 -40.37 -21.93 2.07
C LEU A 221 -40.78 -21.21 0.77
N CYS A 222 -39.86 -20.93 -0.13
CA CYS A 222 -40.11 -20.31 -1.42
C CYS A 222 -39.29 -20.93 -2.55
#